data_d1a849c858de3eb0588b295e3e4e9c44
#
_entry.id   d1a849c858de3eb0588b295e3e4e9c44
#
_cell.length_a   1.000
_cell.length_b   1.000
_cell.length_c   1.000
_cell.angle_alpha   90.00
_cell.angle_beta   90.00
_cell.angle_gamma   90.00
#
_symmetry.space_group_name_H-M   'P 1'
#
loop_
_entity.id
_entity.type
_entity.pdbx_description
1 polymer ?
#
loop_
_entity_poly.entity_id
_entity_poly.type
_entity_poly.pdbx_seq_one_letter_code
_entity_poly.pdbx_strand_id
1 'polypeptide(L)'
;AQTGTGKTAAFCIPMIEILTKNENMTALIMTPTRELARQVLDVTNQLVGKSKYIKTACLIGGEAMGKQLNQLRKGPRIIVGTPGRINDHLERKTLDLMDCGYLVLDETDRMLDMGFGIQINQTLKYMPSDKQTLLFSATLPEKIMKLSKKYLYNPERVAVESEKILLTNIKHDVLNINHNKKYKELLMQLEKHKGSVLIFAKTKHGTQRMAKKLSNDGYKADALNGNLNQNKRDRVMNNFRMKKFKVLVATDIASRGLDVPHIEHVVNYDLPQVVEDYVHRLGRTGRAGAKGSAICFVSPEEKGLWDEINYFLNPSTAKKPINQKNIKNIVSKKRNSSKSNNLSKKKSRNTSTSSKREDVKNKSRNSRRSKKASSFNKTRRSANRRKLSAKSKSKTLSLNNGREKNNTQYNQHP
;
A
#
# COMPACT_ATOMS: atom_id res chain seq x y z
N ALA A 1 -17.04 -2.36 -7.78
CA ALA A 1 -17.65 -2.98 -6.60
C ALA A 1 -16.72 -2.84 -5.39
N GLN A 2 -17.27 -2.57 -4.20
CA GLN A 2 -16.53 -2.31 -2.98
C GLN A 2 -16.04 -3.59 -2.27
N THR A 3 -15.19 -3.46 -1.23
CA THR A 3 -14.77 -4.60 -0.40
C THR A 3 -15.96 -5.17 0.39
N GLY A 4 -16.08 -6.50 0.46
CA GLY A 4 -17.19 -7.17 1.16
C GLY A 4 -18.42 -7.47 0.30
N THR A 5 -18.39 -7.16 -1.00
CA THR A 5 -19.49 -7.45 -1.95
C THR A 5 -19.39 -8.81 -2.64
N GLY A 6 -18.52 -9.69 -2.18
CA GLY A 6 -18.36 -11.01 -2.79
C GLY A 6 -17.47 -11.08 -4.05
N LYS A 7 -16.71 -10.01 -4.39
CA LYS A 7 -15.83 -9.99 -5.59
C LYS A 7 -14.94 -11.22 -5.71
N THR A 8 -14.30 -11.63 -4.61
CA THR A 8 -13.40 -12.78 -4.64
C THR A 8 -14.10 -14.06 -5.10
N ALA A 9 -15.31 -14.33 -4.60
CA ALA A 9 -16.11 -15.45 -5.08
C ALA A 9 -16.54 -15.27 -6.53
N ALA A 10 -16.91 -14.05 -6.93
CA ALA A 10 -17.37 -13.74 -8.28
C ALA A 10 -16.32 -14.03 -9.37
N PHE A 11 -15.02 -13.89 -9.09
CA PHE A 11 -13.98 -14.28 -10.04
C PHE A 11 -13.41 -15.69 -9.79
N CYS A 12 -13.37 -16.17 -8.54
CA CYS A 12 -12.82 -17.49 -8.24
C CYS A 12 -13.72 -18.63 -8.71
N ILE A 13 -15.04 -18.52 -8.57
CA ILE A 13 -15.98 -19.59 -8.94
C ILE A 13 -15.88 -19.90 -10.45
N PRO A 14 -16.08 -18.96 -11.38
CA PRO A 14 -15.96 -19.25 -12.82
C PRO A 14 -14.54 -19.63 -13.22
N MET A 15 -13.51 -19.03 -12.58
CA MET A 15 -12.11 -19.43 -12.83
C MET A 15 -11.88 -20.90 -12.50
N ILE A 16 -12.33 -21.39 -11.35
CA ILE A 16 -12.17 -22.78 -10.93
C ILE A 16 -12.93 -23.70 -11.91
N GLU A 17 -14.14 -23.32 -12.31
CA GLU A 17 -14.92 -24.07 -13.30
C GLU A 17 -14.19 -24.21 -14.63
N ILE A 18 -13.65 -23.10 -15.17
CA ILE A 18 -12.88 -23.09 -16.42
C ILE A 18 -11.63 -23.96 -16.31
N LEU A 19 -10.89 -23.83 -15.19
CA LEU A 19 -9.70 -24.65 -14.95
C LEU A 19 -10.04 -26.13 -14.81
N THR A 20 -11.19 -26.49 -14.28
CA THR A 20 -11.63 -27.89 -14.16
C THR A 20 -11.87 -28.50 -15.54
N LYS A 21 -12.37 -27.69 -16.50
CA LYS A 21 -12.65 -28.12 -17.88
C LYS A 21 -11.38 -28.14 -18.77
N ASN A 22 -10.34 -27.37 -18.43
CA ASN A 22 -9.12 -27.19 -19.22
C ASN A 22 -7.90 -27.52 -18.37
N GLU A 23 -7.40 -28.75 -18.45
CA GLU A 23 -6.34 -29.27 -17.57
C GLU A 23 -5.01 -28.52 -17.67
N ASN A 24 -4.64 -28.03 -18.83
CA ASN A 24 -3.37 -27.32 -19.08
C ASN A 24 -3.43 -25.83 -18.76
N MET A 25 -4.63 -25.26 -18.61
CA MET A 25 -4.79 -23.83 -18.35
C MET A 25 -4.40 -23.47 -16.90
N THR A 26 -3.72 -22.33 -16.77
CA THR A 26 -3.40 -21.73 -15.48
C THR A 26 -4.10 -20.37 -15.32
N ALA A 27 -4.14 -19.86 -14.10
CA ALA A 27 -4.73 -18.57 -13.77
C ALA A 27 -3.80 -17.74 -12.90
N LEU A 28 -3.78 -16.43 -13.13
CA LEU A 28 -3.04 -15.45 -12.35
C LEU A 28 -3.99 -14.44 -11.72
N ILE A 29 -3.88 -14.25 -10.41
CA ILE A 29 -4.59 -13.20 -9.68
C ILE A 29 -3.56 -12.23 -9.11
N MET A 30 -3.60 -10.98 -9.56
CA MET A 30 -2.76 -9.90 -9.05
C MET A 30 -3.51 -9.05 -8.06
N THR A 31 -2.87 -8.71 -6.94
CA THR A 31 -3.42 -7.88 -5.88
C THR A 31 -2.40 -6.82 -5.44
N PRO A 32 -2.82 -5.62 -4.98
CA PRO A 32 -1.89 -4.56 -4.59
C PRO A 32 -1.06 -4.87 -3.35
N THR A 33 -1.56 -5.73 -2.45
CA THR A 33 -0.91 -5.96 -1.15
C THR A 33 -0.75 -7.44 -0.84
N ARG A 34 0.24 -7.73 0.01
CA ARG A 34 0.54 -9.10 0.47
C ARG A 34 -0.60 -9.70 1.29
N GLU A 35 -1.24 -8.85 2.08
CA GLU A 35 -2.36 -9.20 2.92
C GLU A 35 -3.56 -9.62 2.08
N LEU A 36 -3.89 -8.83 1.05
CA LEU A 36 -4.99 -9.16 0.13
C LEU A 36 -4.67 -10.43 -0.68
N ALA A 37 -3.41 -10.60 -1.13
CA ALA A 37 -3.02 -11.83 -1.82
C ALA A 37 -3.26 -13.08 -0.97
N ARG A 38 -2.92 -13.04 0.32
CA ARG A 38 -3.18 -14.15 1.24
C ARG A 38 -4.68 -14.40 1.45
N GLN A 39 -5.47 -13.33 1.62
CA GLN A 39 -6.92 -13.44 1.78
C GLN A 39 -7.59 -14.06 0.55
N VAL A 40 -7.20 -13.59 -0.64
CA VAL A 40 -7.68 -14.15 -1.91
C VAL A 40 -7.26 -15.61 -2.01
N LEU A 41 -6.02 -15.95 -1.65
CA LEU A 41 -5.53 -17.32 -1.65
C LEU A 41 -6.33 -18.21 -0.69
N ASP A 42 -6.61 -17.73 0.52
CA ASP A 42 -7.37 -18.47 1.53
C ASP A 42 -8.80 -18.79 1.02
N VAL A 43 -9.48 -17.80 0.46
CA VAL A 43 -10.81 -17.99 -0.17
C VAL A 43 -10.71 -18.95 -1.36
N THR A 44 -9.69 -18.78 -2.20
CA THR A 44 -9.45 -19.67 -3.36
C THR A 44 -9.28 -21.12 -2.89
N ASN A 45 -8.46 -21.34 -1.85
CA ASN A 45 -8.24 -22.68 -1.30
C ASN A 45 -9.52 -23.29 -0.70
N GLN A 46 -10.35 -22.48 -0.04
CA GLN A 46 -11.66 -22.94 0.46
C GLN A 46 -12.59 -23.39 -0.68
N LEU A 47 -12.62 -22.63 -1.79
CA LEU A 47 -13.44 -22.95 -2.96
C LEU A 47 -12.91 -24.15 -3.75
N VAL A 48 -11.59 -24.27 -3.91
CA VAL A 48 -10.94 -25.42 -4.55
C VAL A 48 -11.13 -26.70 -3.69
N GLY A 49 -11.23 -26.55 -2.36
CA GLY A 49 -11.43 -27.65 -1.43
C GLY A 49 -10.29 -28.68 -1.46
N LYS A 50 -10.64 -29.96 -1.52
CA LYS A 50 -9.68 -31.08 -1.53
C LYS A 50 -9.27 -31.52 -2.96
N SER A 51 -9.42 -30.68 -3.97
CA SER A 51 -9.01 -31.01 -5.33
C SER A 51 -7.53 -31.39 -5.37
N LYS A 52 -7.23 -32.54 -5.97
CA LYS A 52 -5.85 -32.97 -6.22
C LYS A 52 -5.26 -32.33 -7.50
N TYR A 53 -6.11 -31.79 -8.36
CA TYR A 53 -5.73 -31.30 -9.70
C TYR A 53 -5.46 -29.79 -9.73
N ILE A 54 -6.07 -29.01 -8.83
CA ILE A 54 -5.88 -27.56 -8.79
C ILE A 54 -5.07 -27.22 -7.53
N LYS A 55 -3.77 -26.99 -7.72
CA LYS A 55 -2.87 -26.49 -6.67
C LYS A 55 -2.74 -24.98 -6.78
N THR A 56 -2.44 -24.33 -5.68
CA THR A 56 -2.31 -22.89 -5.59
C THR A 56 -0.90 -22.48 -5.13
N ALA A 57 -0.45 -21.27 -5.53
CA ALA A 57 0.77 -20.67 -5.02
C ALA A 57 0.56 -19.20 -4.65
N CYS A 58 1.29 -18.73 -3.63
CA CYS A 58 1.30 -17.35 -3.19
C CYS A 58 2.66 -16.70 -3.44
N LEU A 59 2.70 -15.69 -4.33
CA LEU A 59 3.92 -14.99 -4.72
C LEU A 59 3.90 -13.55 -4.18
N ILE A 60 4.48 -13.33 -3.00
CA ILE A 60 4.48 -12.05 -2.31
C ILE A 60 5.87 -11.65 -1.82
N GLY A 61 6.14 -10.35 -1.81
CA GLY A 61 7.38 -9.83 -1.24
C GLY A 61 7.44 -10.06 0.27
N GLY A 62 8.67 -10.11 0.85
CA GLY A 62 8.87 -10.28 2.30
C GLY A 62 8.73 -11.72 2.81
N GLU A 63 8.35 -12.67 1.98
CA GLU A 63 8.50 -14.09 2.23
C GLU A 63 9.77 -14.65 1.58
N ALA A 64 10.33 -15.72 2.19
CA ALA A 64 11.53 -16.38 1.66
C ALA A 64 11.28 -16.92 0.25
N MET A 65 12.20 -16.63 -0.66
CA MET A 65 12.15 -17.09 -2.06
C MET A 65 12.06 -18.61 -2.15
N GLY A 66 12.85 -19.35 -1.33
CA GLY A 66 12.86 -20.81 -1.34
C GLY A 66 11.49 -21.43 -1.04
N LYS A 67 10.69 -20.80 -0.14
CA LYS A 67 9.32 -21.25 0.13
C LYS A 67 8.44 -21.14 -1.12
N GLN A 68 8.54 -20.05 -1.86
CA GLN A 68 7.75 -19.79 -3.07
C GLN A 68 8.21 -20.70 -4.22
N LEU A 69 9.52 -20.93 -4.37
CA LEU A 69 10.05 -21.90 -5.32
C LEU A 69 9.52 -23.31 -5.06
N ASN A 70 9.43 -23.72 -3.78
CA ASN A 70 8.86 -25.01 -3.43
C ASN A 70 7.35 -25.10 -3.75
N GLN A 71 6.61 -23.99 -3.69
CA GLN A 71 5.22 -23.96 -4.14
C GLN A 71 5.14 -24.08 -5.65
N LEU A 72 5.97 -23.36 -6.42
CA LEU A 72 6.00 -23.39 -7.87
C LEU A 72 6.39 -24.77 -8.43
N ARG A 73 7.36 -25.47 -7.80
CA ARG A 73 7.74 -26.85 -8.19
C ARG A 73 6.61 -27.86 -8.07
N LYS A 74 5.57 -27.59 -7.32
CA LYS A 74 4.40 -28.47 -7.18
C LYS A 74 3.42 -28.35 -8.36
N GLY A 75 3.71 -27.51 -9.35
CA GLY A 75 2.84 -27.26 -10.50
C GLY A 75 1.52 -26.60 -10.10
N PRO A 76 1.53 -25.38 -9.52
CA PRO A 76 0.27 -24.69 -9.17
C PRO A 76 -0.43 -24.23 -10.45
N ARG A 77 -1.74 -24.39 -10.48
CA ARG A 77 -2.58 -23.92 -11.59
C ARG A 77 -3.23 -22.57 -11.28
N ILE A 78 -3.28 -22.17 -10.01
CA ILE A 78 -3.72 -20.83 -9.61
C ILE A 78 -2.59 -20.15 -8.86
N ILE A 79 -2.18 -18.99 -9.36
CA ILE A 79 -1.12 -18.18 -8.78
C ILE A 79 -1.74 -16.87 -8.28
N VAL A 80 -1.57 -16.58 -7.01
CA VAL A 80 -2.01 -15.31 -6.40
C VAL A 80 -0.78 -14.56 -5.95
N GLY A 81 -0.67 -13.26 -6.31
CA GLY A 81 0.52 -12.55 -5.89
C GLY A 81 0.47 -11.03 -6.07
N THR A 82 1.57 -10.40 -5.66
CA THR A 82 1.78 -8.97 -5.86
C THR A 82 2.66 -8.71 -7.08
N PRO A 83 2.40 -7.64 -7.88
CA PRO A 83 3.06 -7.44 -9.18
C PRO A 83 4.59 -7.51 -9.12
N GLY A 84 5.23 -6.87 -8.12
CA GLY A 84 6.69 -6.86 -8.02
C GLY A 84 7.32 -8.23 -7.76
N ARG A 85 6.65 -9.14 -7.00
CA ARG A 85 7.19 -10.49 -6.74
C ARG A 85 6.90 -11.43 -7.91
N ILE A 86 5.79 -11.25 -8.60
CA ILE A 86 5.50 -11.98 -9.83
C ILE A 86 6.59 -11.69 -10.86
N ASN A 87 6.93 -10.41 -11.10
CA ASN A 87 8.00 -10.03 -12.02
C ASN A 87 9.37 -10.57 -11.59
N ASP A 88 9.72 -10.54 -10.29
CA ASP A 88 10.96 -11.13 -9.77
C ASP A 88 11.07 -12.64 -10.13
N HIS A 89 9.96 -13.39 -10.05
CA HIS A 89 9.94 -14.78 -10.48
C HIS A 89 10.02 -14.96 -12.01
N LEU A 90 9.37 -14.07 -12.80
CA LEU A 90 9.45 -14.09 -14.27
C LEU A 90 10.86 -13.77 -14.76
N GLU A 91 11.50 -12.72 -14.21
CA GLU A 91 12.89 -12.33 -14.53
C GLU A 91 13.89 -13.46 -14.20
N ARG A 92 13.65 -14.19 -13.10
CA ARG A 92 14.43 -15.36 -12.70
C ARG A 92 14.09 -16.64 -13.47
N LYS A 93 13.13 -16.59 -14.39
CA LYS A 93 12.63 -17.76 -15.15
C LYS A 93 12.18 -18.91 -14.22
N THR A 94 11.67 -18.60 -13.04
CA THR A 94 11.12 -19.56 -12.08
C THR A 94 9.61 -19.65 -12.11
N LEU A 95 8.97 -18.79 -12.88
CA LEU A 95 7.54 -18.76 -13.18
C LEU A 95 7.40 -18.69 -14.68
N ASP A 96 6.52 -19.52 -15.24
CA ASP A 96 6.05 -19.47 -16.61
C ASP A 96 4.56 -19.11 -16.62
N LEU A 97 4.14 -18.26 -17.55
CA LEU A 97 2.77 -17.81 -17.74
C LEU A 97 2.26 -18.04 -19.17
N MET A 98 2.94 -18.85 -19.98
CA MET A 98 2.53 -19.12 -21.35
C MET A 98 1.18 -19.85 -21.44
N ASP A 99 0.83 -20.66 -20.45
CA ASP A 99 -0.46 -21.36 -20.36
C ASP A 99 -1.49 -20.58 -19.51
N CYS A 100 -1.21 -19.31 -19.19
CA CYS A 100 -2.10 -18.50 -18.34
C CYS A 100 -3.26 -17.92 -19.15
N GLY A 101 -4.36 -18.67 -19.27
CA GLY A 101 -5.56 -18.25 -19.97
C GLY A 101 -6.55 -17.43 -19.16
N TYR A 102 -6.28 -17.19 -17.86
CA TYR A 102 -7.19 -16.43 -16.99
C TYR A 102 -6.41 -15.43 -16.11
N LEU A 103 -6.68 -14.14 -16.28
CA LEU A 103 -6.05 -13.07 -15.50
C LEU A 103 -7.07 -12.28 -14.70
N VAL A 104 -6.81 -12.11 -13.42
CA VAL A 104 -7.58 -11.22 -12.55
C VAL A 104 -6.69 -10.09 -12.03
N LEU A 105 -7.12 -8.85 -12.21
CA LEU A 105 -6.54 -7.66 -11.62
C LEU A 105 -7.50 -7.15 -10.53
N ASP A 106 -7.22 -7.47 -9.26
CA ASP A 106 -8.08 -7.06 -8.15
C ASP A 106 -7.55 -5.80 -7.47
N GLU A 107 -8.46 -4.90 -7.06
CA GLU A 107 -8.15 -3.56 -6.56
C GLU A 107 -7.19 -2.80 -7.51
N THR A 108 -7.53 -2.75 -8.81
CA THR A 108 -6.68 -2.17 -9.85
C THR A 108 -6.41 -0.69 -9.63
N ASP A 109 -7.38 0.09 -9.14
CA ASP A 109 -7.21 1.48 -8.71
C ASP A 109 -6.04 1.60 -7.71
N ARG A 110 -5.98 0.71 -6.75
CA ARG A 110 -4.92 0.65 -5.75
C ARG A 110 -3.57 0.27 -6.32
N MET A 111 -3.55 -0.70 -7.25
CA MET A 111 -2.30 -1.05 -7.92
C MET A 111 -1.71 0.13 -8.69
N LEU A 112 -2.55 0.95 -9.35
CA LEU A 112 -2.08 2.14 -10.05
C LEU A 112 -1.61 3.25 -9.11
N ASP A 113 -2.33 3.49 -8.01
CA ASP A 113 -1.92 4.47 -7.00
C ASP A 113 -0.57 4.13 -6.36
N MET A 114 -0.27 2.83 -6.25
CA MET A 114 1.01 2.34 -5.76
C MET A 114 2.11 2.32 -6.84
N GLY A 115 1.81 2.73 -8.07
CA GLY A 115 2.76 2.79 -9.18
C GLY A 115 3.03 1.44 -9.87
N PHE A 116 2.21 0.41 -9.61
CA PHE A 116 2.41 -0.92 -10.20
C PHE A 116 2.04 -1.04 -11.68
N GLY A 117 1.62 0.03 -12.34
CA GLY A 117 1.29 0.00 -13.76
C GLY A 117 2.43 -0.53 -14.65
N ILE A 118 3.69 -0.23 -14.31
CA ILE A 118 4.87 -0.74 -15.03
C ILE A 118 4.99 -2.25 -14.84
N GLN A 119 4.88 -2.74 -13.60
CA GLN A 119 4.99 -4.17 -13.28
C GLN A 119 3.85 -4.99 -13.91
N ILE A 120 2.62 -4.47 -13.93
CA ILE A 120 1.50 -5.11 -14.61
C ILE A 120 1.82 -5.25 -16.12
N ASN A 121 2.27 -4.16 -16.75
CA ASN A 121 2.66 -4.20 -18.17
C ASN A 121 3.80 -5.20 -18.45
N GLN A 122 4.77 -5.32 -17.54
CA GLN A 122 5.85 -6.29 -17.66
C GLN A 122 5.32 -7.73 -17.60
N THR A 123 4.49 -8.04 -16.59
CA THR A 123 3.88 -9.38 -16.46
C THR A 123 3.09 -9.78 -17.70
N LEU A 124 2.29 -8.86 -18.28
CA LEU A 124 1.46 -9.13 -19.45
C LEU A 124 2.27 -9.56 -20.70
N LYS A 125 3.56 -9.17 -20.79
CA LYS A 125 4.44 -9.60 -21.89
C LYS A 125 4.78 -11.09 -21.87
N TYR A 126 4.66 -11.73 -20.72
CA TYR A 126 4.92 -13.17 -20.53
C TYR A 126 3.66 -14.02 -20.62
N MET A 127 2.52 -13.42 -20.96
CA MET A 127 1.24 -14.10 -21.04
C MET A 127 0.78 -14.23 -22.49
N PRO A 128 -0.02 -15.23 -22.83
CA PRO A 128 -0.61 -15.35 -24.17
C PRO A 128 -1.52 -14.15 -24.47
N SER A 129 -1.71 -13.88 -25.78
CA SER A 129 -2.65 -12.86 -26.25
C SER A 129 -4.09 -13.25 -25.97
N ASP A 130 -4.40 -14.54 -26.20
CA ASP A 130 -5.72 -15.11 -25.96
C ASP A 130 -5.85 -15.53 -24.50
N LYS A 131 -6.46 -14.65 -23.69
CA LYS A 131 -6.75 -14.89 -22.29
C LYS A 131 -7.97 -14.11 -21.87
N GLN A 132 -8.75 -14.66 -20.96
CA GLN A 132 -9.80 -13.91 -20.29
C GLN A 132 -9.19 -13.02 -19.22
N THR A 133 -9.47 -11.71 -19.30
CA THR A 133 -9.00 -10.74 -18.32
C THR A 133 -10.17 -10.11 -17.57
N LEU A 134 -10.12 -10.18 -16.26
CA LEU A 134 -11.08 -9.53 -15.37
C LEU A 134 -10.39 -8.41 -14.57
N LEU A 135 -11.02 -7.25 -14.58
CA LEU A 135 -10.52 -6.09 -13.85
C LEU A 135 -11.55 -5.67 -12.78
N PHE A 136 -11.13 -5.75 -11.53
CA PHE A 136 -11.93 -5.30 -10.39
C PHE A 136 -11.35 -4.01 -9.80
N SER A 137 -12.23 -3.05 -9.57
CA SER A 137 -11.88 -1.77 -8.98
C SER A 137 -13.04 -1.25 -8.12
N ALA A 138 -12.73 -0.54 -7.05
CA ALA A 138 -13.76 0.13 -6.25
C ALA A 138 -14.20 1.43 -6.92
N THR A 139 -13.29 2.13 -7.59
CA THR A 139 -13.52 3.38 -8.30
C THR A 139 -13.11 3.25 -9.77
N LEU A 140 -13.67 4.07 -10.64
CA LEU A 140 -13.37 4.09 -12.07
C LEU A 140 -12.88 5.48 -12.53
N PRO A 141 -11.79 6.01 -11.98
CA PRO A 141 -11.22 7.25 -12.45
C PRO A 141 -10.71 7.11 -13.90
N GLU A 142 -10.49 8.23 -14.58
CA GLU A 142 -10.05 8.26 -15.98
C GLU A 142 -8.80 7.40 -16.25
N LYS A 143 -7.89 7.34 -15.28
CA LYS A 143 -6.68 6.49 -15.35
C LYS A 143 -7.03 4.99 -15.47
N ILE A 144 -8.02 4.52 -14.71
CA ILE A 144 -8.49 3.13 -14.77
C ILE A 144 -9.20 2.87 -16.09
N MET A 145 -10.00 3.82 -16.58
CA MET A 145 -10.65 3.71 -17.88
C MET A 145 -9.64 3.59 -19.04
N LYS A 146 -8.56 4.36 -19.00
CA LYS A 146 -7.46 4.25 -19.98
C LYS A 146 -6.77 2.88 -19.89
N LEU A 147 -6.57 2.38 -18.69
CA LEU A 147 -5.93 1.09 -18.45
C LEU A 147 -6.83 -0.07 -18.86
N SER A 148 -8.14 0.01 -18.59
CA SER A 148 -9.10 -1.02 -19.01
C SER A 148 -9.11 -1.19 -20.54
N LYS A 149 -9.13 -0.08 -21.29
CA LYS A 149 -9.02 -0.11 -22.76
C LYS A 149 -7.74 -0.79 -23.26
N LYS A 150 -6.66 -0.75 -22.46
CA LYS A 150 -5.39 -1.37 -22.85
C LYS A 150 -5.33 -2.86 -22.55
N TYR A 151 -5.98 -3.32 -21.47
CA TYR A 151 -5.81 -4.69 -20.97
C TYR A 151 -7.02 -5.57 -21.22
N LEU A 152 -8.17 -4.99 -21.52
CA LEU A 152 -9.40 -5.70 -21.77
C LEU A 152 -9.77 -5.62 -23.26
N TYR A 153 -10.18 -6.73 -23.81
CA TYR A 153 -10.74 -6.81 -25.17
C TYR A 153 -12.26 -6.90 -25.08
N ASN A 154 -12.98 -5.97 -25.72
CA ASN A 154 -14.45 -5.87 -25.71
C ASN A 154 -15.07 -6.13 -24.32
N PRO A 155 -14.74 -5.30 -23.28
CA PRO A 155 -15.12 -5.61 -21.91
C PRO A 155 -16.59 -5.33 -21.64
N GLU A 156 -17.25 -6.28 -20.98
CA GLU A 156 -18.53 -6.07 -20.34
C GLU A 156 -18.33 -5.32 -19.02
N ARG A 157 -19.12 -4.28 -18.80
CA ARG A 157 -19.06 -3.47 -17.58
C ARG A 157 -20.21 -3.83 -16.63
N VAL A 158 -19.85 -4.46 -15.51
CA VAL A 158 -20.79 -4.75 -14.43
C VAL A 158 -20.53 -3.79 -13.27
N ALA A 159 -21.52 -2.99 -12.91
CA ALA A 159 -21.45 -2.08 -11.77
C ALA A 159 -22.47 -2.50 -10.71
N VAL A 160 -22.02 -2.57 -9.46
CA VAL A 160 -22.93 -2.71 -8.30
C VAL A 160 -23.08 -1.31 -7.72
N GLU A 161 -24.29 -0.82 -7.58
CA GLU A 161 -24.59 0.46 -6.93
C GLU A 161 -24.22 0.40 -5.45
N SER A 162 -22.98 0.70 -5.13
CA SER A 162 -22.42 0.48 -3.79
C SER A 162 -22.17 1.76 -2.99
N GLU A 163 -22.11 2.93 -3.65
CA GLU A 163 -21.78 4.17 -2.92
C GLU A 163 -22.90 4.62 -1.99
N LYS A 164 -24.15 4.45 -2.39
CA LYS A 164 -25.32 4.77 -1.53
C LYS A 164 -25.48 3.80 -0.37
N ILE A 165 -25.15 2.51 -0.56
CA ILE A 165 -25.33 1.45 0.47
C ILE A 165 -24.33 1.57 1.61
N LEU A 166 -23.07 1.99 1.33
CA LEU A 166 -22.07 2.16 2.39
C LEU A 166 -22.42 3.29 3.35
N LEU A 167 -22.90 4.40 2.82
CA LEU A 167 -23.25 5.57 3.65
C LEU A 167 -24.50 5.31 4.51
N THR A 168 -25.38 4.39 4.12
CA THR A 168 -26.60 4.07 4.92
C THR A 168 -26.30 3.27 6.17
N ASN A 169 -25.27 2.41 6.16
CA ASN A 169 -24.92 1.56 7.31
C ASN A 169 -23.82 2.15 8.21
N ILE A 170 -23.21 3.26 7.82
CA ILE A 170 -22.13 3.90 8.56
C ILE A 170 -22.60 5.27 9.06
N LYS A 171 -22.71 5.41 10.40
CA LYS A 171 -22.88 6.73 11.00
C LYS A 171 -21.62 7.53 10.77
N HIS A 172 -21.70 8.63 10.02
CA HIS A 172 -20.57 9.44 9.63
C HIS A 172 -20.66 10.85 10.25
N ASP A 173 -19.72 11.17 11.12
CA ASP A 173 -19.65 12.46 11.80
C ASP A 173 -18.38 13.22 11.37
N VAL A 174 -18.49 14.54 11.23
CA VAL A 174 -17.36 15.43 10.88
C VAL A 174 -17.18 16.49 11.94
N LEU A 175 -15.99 16.56 12.52
CA LEU A 175 -15.65 17.54 13.53
C LEU A 175 -14.63 18.55 12.98
N ASN A 176 -15.04 19.81 12.92
CA ASN A 176 -14.11 20.91 12.66
C ASN A 176 -13.37 21.25 13.94
N ILE A 177 -12.06 21.01 13.97
CA ILE A 177 -11.26 21.10 15.19
C ILE A 177 -9.84 21.56 14.91
N ASN A 178 -9.30 22.43 15.75
CA ASN A 178 -7.90 22.85 15.64
C ASN A 178 -6.95 21.67 15.90
N HIS A 179 -5.83 21.64 15.18
CA HIS A 179 -4.84 20.57 15.24
C HIS A 179 -4.42 20.23 16.68
N ASN A 180 -4.22 21.23 17.53
CA ASN A 180 -3.80 21.06 18.92
C ASN A 180 -4.84 20.35 19.80
N LYS A 181 -6.12 20.40 19.42
CA LYS A 181 -7.23 19.79 20.16
C LYS A 181 -7.59 18.38 19.65
N LYS A 182 -7.09 17.97 18.46
CA LYS A 182 -7.42 16.67 17.86
C LYS A 182 -7.14 15.50 18.80
N TYR A 183 -6.02 15.53 19.54
CA TYR A 183 -5.69 14.42 20.44
C TYR A 183 -6.62 14.31 21.64
N LYS A 184 -6.98 15.44 22.25
CA LYS A 184 -7.94 15.45 23.37
C LYS A 184 -9.29 14.91 22.92
N GLU A 185 -9.73 15.33 21.74
CA GLU A 185 -10.98 14.85 21.15
C GLU A 185 -10.91 13.34 20.84
N LEU A 186 -9.76 12.87 20.32
CA LEU A 186 -9.56 11.43 20.08
C LEU A 186 -9.77 10.62 21.38
N LEU A 187 -9.23 11.05 22.52
CA LEU A 187 -9.42 10.37 23.79
C LEU A 187 -10.90 10.32 24.19
N MET A 188 -11.63 11.44 24.05
CA MET A 188 -13.07 11.48 24.32
C MET A 188 -13.86 10.53 23.41
N GLN A 189 -13.48 10.41 22.14
CA GLN A 189 -14.11 9.46 21.22
C GLN A 189 -13.79 8.00 21.60
N LEU A 190 -12.56 7.71 22.04
CA LEU A 190 -12.17 6.37 22.49
C LEU A 190 -12.89 5.93 23.77
N GLU A 191 -13.24 6.87 24.65
CA GLU A 191 -14.05 6.62 25.85
C GLU A 191 -15.50 6.30 25.49
N LYS A 192 -16.10 7.05 24.55
CA LYS A 192 -17.47 6.85 24.08
C LYS A 192 -17.67 5.51 23.38
N HIS A 193 -16.63 5.01 22.70
CA HIS A 193 -16.71 3.82 21.86
C HIS A 193 -16.01 2.63 22.54
N LYS A 194 -16.79 1.59 22.88
CA LYS A 194 -16.26 0.37 23.54
C LYS A 194 -15.62 -0.62 22.59
N GLY A 195 -15.98 -0.60 21.32
CA GLY A 195 -15.55 -1.55 20.28
C GLY A 195 -14.15 -1.31 19.71
N SER A 196 -13.80 -2.07 18.69
CA SER A 196 -12.51 -1.95 17.99
C SER A 196 -12.45 -0.69 17.16
N VAL A 197 -11.34 0.05 17.27
CA VAL A 197 -11.12 1.33 16.61
C VAL A 197 -9.93 1.26 15.65
N LEU A 198 -10.13 1.71 14.41
CA LEU A 198 -9.06 1.94 13.44
C LEU A 198 -8.84 3.44 13.26
N ILE A 199 -7.65 3.92 13.60
CA ILE A 199 -7.27 5.33 13.46
C ILE A 199 -6.38 5.50 12.25
N PHE A 200 -6.73 6.42 11.35
CA PHE A 200 -5.91 6.79 10.21
C PHE A 200 -5.06 8.00 10.51
N ALA A 201 -3.74 7.85 10.40
CA ALA A 201 -2.76 8.91 10.52
C ALA A 201 -1.95 9.04 9.22
N LYS A 202 -1.59 10.27 8.86
CA LYS A 202 -0.95 10.62 7.58
C LYS A 202 0.40 9.97 7.37
N THR A 203 1.21 9.83 8.44
CA THR A 203 2.61 9.40 8.29
C THR A 203 2.95 8.15 9.11
N LYS A 204 3.92 7.36 8.60
CA LYS A 204 4.45 6.18 9.31
C LYS A 204 5.01 6.49 10.70
N HIS A 205 5.68 7.64 10.86
CA HIS A 205 6.18 8.07 12.17
C HIS A 205 5.05 8.59 13.08
N GLY A 206 4.04 9.23 12.48
CA GLY A 206 2.82 9.66 13.19
C GLY A 206 2.08 8.48 13.81
N THR A 207 1.92 7.36 13.06
CA THR A 207 1.25 6.17 13.58
C THR A 207 1.97 5.59 14.79
N GLN A 208 3.30 5.47 14.75
CA GLN A 208 4.08 4.94 15.87
C GLN A 208 4.01 5.84 17.10
N ARG A 209 4.17 7.17 16.92
CA ARG A 209 4.09 8.13 18.02
C ARG A 209 2.71 8.12 18.65
N MET A 210 1.65 8.07 17.84
CA MET A 210 0.27 8.04 18.32
C MET A 210 -0.02 6.75 19.10
N ALA A 211 0.32 5.57 18.55
CA ALA A 211 0.14 4.32 19.27
C ALA A 211 0.88 4.29 20.60
N LYS A 212 2.14 4.77 20.62
CA LYS A 212 2.92 4.89 21.88
C LYS A 212 2.27 5.86 22.88
N LYS A 213 1.78 7.01 22.41
CA LYS A 213 1.10 7.99 23.27
C LYS A 213 -0.18 7.41 23.85
N LEU A 214 -1.01 6.77 23.03
CA LEU A 214 -2.21 6.08 23.48
C LEU A 214 -1.89 4.96 24.49
N SER A 215 -0.81 4.21 24.29
CA SER A 215 -0.37 3.19 25.25
C SER A 215 0.04 3.79 26.59
N ASN A 216 0.71 4.95 26.59
CA ASN A 216 1.07 5.67 27.81
C ASN A 216 -0.17 6.21 28.54
N ASP A 217 -1.23 6.55 27.81
CA ASP A 217 -2.51 7.01 28.35
C ASP A 217 -3.44 5.84 28.73
N GLY A 218 -2.91 4.59 28.80
CA GLY A 218 -3.63 3.41 29.28
C GLY A 218 -4.42 2.64 28.21
N TYR A 219 -4.42 3.06 26.95
CA TYR A 219 -5.11 2.33 25.87
C TYR A 219 -4.24 1.21 25.32
N LYS A 220 -4.82 0.02 25.14
CA LYS A 220 -4.18 -1.07 24.39
C LYS A 220 -4.19 -0.71 22.90
N ALA A 221 -3.07 -0.16 22.39
CA ALA A 221 -2.93 0.33 21.04
C ALA A 221 -1.65 -0.22 20.36
N ASP A 222 -1.70 -0.45 19.05
CA ASP A 222 -0.53 -0.80 18.24
C ASP A 222 -0.58 -0.08 16.89
N ALA A 223 0.57 0.00 16.20
CA ALA A 223 0.73 0.72 14.95
C ALA A 223 0.96 -0.22 13.75
N LEU A 224 0.32 0.09 12.62
CA LEU A 224 0.52 -0.58 11.35
C LEU A 224 0.98 0.41 10.29
N ASN A 225 2.23 0.28 9.82
CA ASN A 225 2.80 1.17 8.80
C ASN A 225 3.83 0.45 7.92
N GLY A 226 4.29 1.11 6.85
CA GLY A 226 5.20 0.54 5.87
C GLY A 226 6.62 0.23 6.37
N ASN A 227 7.02 0.68 7.56
CA ASN A 227 8.34 0.38 8.13
C ASN A 227 8.39 -0.97 8.87
N LEU A 228 7.23 -1.57 9.14
CA LEU A 228 7.18 -2.87 9.78
C LEU A 228 7.62 -3.96 8.80
N ASN A 229 8.52 -4.84 9.23
CA ASN A 229 8.80 -6.06 8.49
C ASN A 229 7.56 -6.98 8.51
N GLN A 230 7.50 -7.95 7.58
CA GLN A 230 6.31 -8.78 7.38
C GLN A 230 5.89 -9.54 8.66
N ASN A 231 6.85 -10.11 9.38
CA ASN A 231 6.54 -10.86 10.61
C ASN A 231 5.90 -9.97 11.69
N LYS A 232 6.37 -8.72 11.83
CA LYS A 232 5.75 -7.76 12.76
C LYS A 232 4.36 -7.35 12.29
N ARG A 233 4.17 -7.12 10.99
CA ARG A 233 2.85 -6.81 10.43
C ARG A 233 1.86 -7.94 10.70
N ASP A 234 2.25 -9.17 10.39
CA ASP A 234 1.43 -10.37 10.60
C ASP A 234 1.08 -10.54 12.09
N ARG A 235 2.04 -10.30 12.99
CA ARG A 235 1.80 -10.32 14.44
C ARG A 235 0.80 -9.25 14.88
N VAL A 236 0.97 -8.00 14.46
CA VAL A 236 0.05 -6.90 14.79
C VAL A 236 -1.35 -7.22 14.29
N MET A 237 -1.47 -7.68 13.04
CA MET A 237 -2.73 -8.02 12.43
C MET A 237 -3.44 -9.18 13.14
N ASN A 238 -2.71 -10.24 13.45
CA ASN A 238 -3.27 -11.40 14.16
C ASN A 238 -3.71 -11.01 15.58
N ASN A 239 -2.92 -10.21 16.29
CA ASN A 239 -3.30 -9.72 17.61
C ASN A 239 -4.56 -8.84 17.56
N PHE A 240 -4.70 -7.99 16.53
CA PHE A 240 -5.89 -7.18 16.35
C PHE A 240 -7.12 -8.03 16.00
N ARG A 241 -6.99 -9.00 15.08
CA ARG A 241 -8.07 -9.96 14.77
C ARG A 241 -8.53 -10.76 15.99
N MET A 242 -7.58 -11.13 16.85
CA MET A 242 -7.88 -11.82 18.12
C MET A 242 -8.36 -10.89 19.24
N LYS A 243 -8.60 -9.58 18.95
CA LYS A 243 -9.03 -8.55 19.90
C LYS A 243 -8.10 -8.40 21.12
N LYS A 244 -6.79 -8.75 21.00
CA LYS A 244 -5.80 -8.58 22.07
C LYS A 244 -5.55 -7.13 22.44
N PHE A 245 -5.83 -6.22 21.50
CA PHE A 245 -5.84 -4.78 21.72
C PHE A 245 -6.99 -4.12 20.96
N LYS A 246 -7.43 -2.93 21.44
CA LYS A 246 -8.64 -2.26 20.98
C LYS A 246 -8.38 -1.29 19.83
N VAL A 247 -7.21 -0.62 19.82
CA VAL A 247 -6.94 0.51 18.95
C VAL A 247 -5.80 0.18 17.99
N LEU A 248 -6.09 0.18 16.69
CA LEU A 248 -5.07 0.06 15.64
C LEU A 248 -4.85 1.41 14.98
N VAL A 249 -3.61 1.91 14.97
CA VAL A 249 -3.24 3.15 14.27
C VAL A 249 -2.53 2.80 12.97
N ALA A 250 -3.06 3.24 11.83
CA ALA A 250 -2.54 2.83 10.52
C ALA A 250 -2.38 4.01 9.55
N THR A 251 -1.50 3.83 8.56
CA THR A 251 -1.47 4.66 7.35
C THR A 251 -2.33 4.02 6.26
N ASP A 252 -2.77 4.79 5.26
CA ASP A 252 -3.56 4.28 4.13
C ASP A 252 -2.90 3.07 3.46
N ILE A 253 -1.62 3.20 3.10
CA ILE A 253 -0.86 2.12 2.44
C ILE A 253 -0.83 0.85 3.29
N ALA A 254 -0.67 0.99 4.60
CA ALA A 254 -0.56 -0.16 5.49
C ALA A 254 -1.89 -0.82 5.83
N SER A 255 -2.98 -0.05 5.81
CA SER A 255 -4.34 -0.53 6.06
C SER A 255 -5.02 -1.13 4.82
N ARG A 256 -4.41 -0.97 3.64
CA ARG A 256 -4.90 -1.59 2.40
C ARG A 256 -4.88 -3.10 2.53
N GLY A 257 -5.96 -3.75 2.09
CA GLY A 257 -6.11 -5.20 2.22
C GLY A 257 -6.40 -5.67 3.66
N LEU A 258 -6.67 -4.75 4.61
CA LEU A 258 -7.15 -5.12 5.93
C LEU A 258 -8.56 -5.71 5.82
N ASP A 259 -8.65 -7.00 6.06
CA ASP A 259 -9.92 -7.68 6.33
C ASP A 259 -10.01 -8.02 7.81
N VAL A 260 -10.69 -7.14 8.52
CA VAL A 260 -10.97 -7.28 9.95
C VAL A 260 -12.45 -6.95 10.14
N PRO A 261 -13.30 -7.98 10.24
CA PRO A 261 -14.77 -7.78 10.23
C PRO A 261 -15.29 -7.07 11.48
N HIS A 262 -14.55 -7.06 12.56
CA HIS A 262 -14.97 -6.49 13.84
C HIS A 262 -14.54 -5.04 14.07
N ILE A 263 -14.09 -4.30 13.04
CA ILE A 263 -13.83 -2.86 13.19
C ILE A 263 -15.19 -2.15 13.27
N GLU A 264 -15.48 -1.61 14.44
CA GLU A 264 -16.74 -0.92 14.71
C GLU A 264 -16.62 0.59 14.42
N HIS A 265 -15.43 1.15 14.68
CA HIS A 265 -15.21 2.59 14.56
C HIS A 265 -13.98 2.93 13.73
N VAL A 266 -14.14 3.87 12.82
CA VAL A 266 -13.05 4.44 12.03
C VAL A 266 -12.85 5.90 12.42
N VAL A 267 -11.62 6.28 12.77
CA VAL A 267 -11.26 7.66 13.06
C VAL A 267 -10.29 8.17 11.99
N ASN A 268 -10.73 9.11 11.18
CA ASN A 268 -9.87 9.86 10.27
C ASN A 268 -9.22 11.01 11.06
N TYR A 269 -8.14 10.71 11.80
CA TYR A 269 -7.40 11.69 12.57
C TYR A 269 -6.72 12.73 11.67
N ASP A 270 -6.18 12.27 10.53
CA ASP A 270 -5.70 13.09 9.42
C ASP A 270 -6.49 12.73 8.16
N LEU A 271 -6.79 13.72 7.32
CA LEU A 271 -7.42 13.49 6.04
C LEU A 271 -6.50 12.72 5.07
N PRO A 272 -7.04 11.87 4.19
CA PRO A 272 -6.27 11.22 3.13
C PRO A 272 -5.81 12.23 2.10
N GLN A 273 -4.68 11.95 1.42
CA GLN A 273 -4.16 12.81 0.36
C GLN A 273 -4.92 12.65 -0.97
N VAL A 274 -5.60 11.54 -1.12
CA VAL A 274 -6.39 11.15 -2.30
C VAL A 274 -7.82 10.98 -1.85
N VAL A 275 -8.75 11.60 -2.56
CA VAL A 275 -10.17 11.66 -2.18
C VAL A 275 -10.78 10.26 -2.12
N GLU A 276 -10.43 9.41 -3.07
CA GLU A 276 -10.92 8.03 -3.16
C GLU A 276 -10.49 7.19 -1.94
N ASP A 277 -9.34 7.51 -1.32
CA ASP A 277 -8.89 6.83 -0.09
C ASP A 277 -9.88 7.02 1.07
N TYR A 278 -10.64 8.13 1.08
CA TYR A 278 -11.64 8.37 2.10
C TYR A 278 -12.74 7.29 2.10
N VAL A 279 -13.29 6.96 0.95
CA VAL A 279 -14.30 5.89 0.78
C VAL A 279 -13.73 4.54 1.24
N HIS A 280 -12.48 4.26 0.89
CA HIS A 280 -11.82 3.02 1.30
C HIS A 280 -11.56 2.94 2.81
N ARG A 281 -11.35 4.08 3.48
CA ARG A 281 -11.25 4.14 4.95
C ARG A 281 -12.59 3.87 5.59
N LEU A 282 -13.67 4.51 5.10
CA LEU A 282 -15.03 4.26 5.57
C LEU A 282 -15.40 2.78 5.44
N GLY A 283 -15.08 2.16 4.32
CA GLY A 283 -15.32 0.73 4.08
C GLY A 283 -14.49 -0.24 4.94
N ARG A 284 -13.72 0.25 5.94
CA ARG A 284 -13.10 -0.61 6.96
C ARG A 284 -14.08 -0.97 8.08
N THR A 285 -15.17 -0.22 8.25
CA THR A 285 -16.29 -0.54 9.17
C THR A 285 -17.58 -0.79 8.39
N GLY A 286 -18.64 -1.19 9.04
CA GLY A 286 -19.95 -1.46 8.42
C GLY A 286 -19.95 -2.63 7.45
N ARG A 287 -19.11 -3.64 7.65
CA ARG A 287 -18.97 -4.81 6.77
C ARG A 287 -20.00 -5.89 7.07
N ALA A 288 -20.34 -6.69 6.04
CA ALA A 288 -21.26 -7.81 6.14
C ALA A 288 -22.62 -7.44 6.78
N GLY A 289 -23.15 -6.25 6.49
CA GLY A 289 -24.42 -5.79 7.03
C GLY A 289 -24.38 -5.25 8.46
N ALA A 290 -23.21 -5.27 9.12
CA ALA A 290 -23.06 -4.69 10.45
C ALA A 290 -23.15 -3.16 10.40
N LYS A 291 -23.63 -2.55 11.49
CA LYS A 291 -23.59 -1.09 11.67
C LYS A 291 -22.16 -0.67 12.06
N GLY A 292 -21.67 0.40 11.46
CA GLY A 292 -20.37 0.99 11.77
C GLY A 292 -20.48 2.48 12.07
N SER A 293 -19.42 3.06 12.63
CA SER A 293 -19.32 4.51 12.74
C SER A 293 -17.97 5.01 12.22
N ALA A 294 -17.99 6.21 11.67
CA ALA A 294 -16.79 6.90 11.23
C ALA A 294 -16.82 8.35 11.70
N ILE A 295 -15.69 8.83 12.19
CA ILE A 295 -15.52 10.22 12.56
C ILE A 295 -14.32 10.82 11.82
N CYS A 296 -14.46 12.06 11.37
CA CYS A 296 -13.44 12.78 10.65
C CYS A 296 -13.07 14.06 11.37
N PHE A 297 -11.78 14.27 11.63
CA PHE A 297 -11.25 15.50 12.21
C PHE A 297 -10.70 16.39 11.10
N VAL A 298 -11.32 17.54 10.93
CA VAL A 298 -10.95 18.53 9.92
C VAL A 298 -10.36 19.76 10.60
N SER A 299 -9.08 20.02 10.38
CA SER A 299 -8.45 21.25 10.85
C SER A 299 -8.68 22.40 9.85
N PRO A 300 -8.54 23.67 10.25
CA PRO A 300 -8.71 24.80 9.35
C PRO A 300 -7.82 24.71 8.11
N GLU A 301 -6.62 24.16 8.24
CA GLU A 301 -5.66 23.97 7.16
C GLU A 301 -6.09 22.87 6.18
N GLU A 302 -6.89 21.91 6.66
CA GLU A 302 -7.39 20.78 5.87
C GLU A 302 -8.77 21.05 5.22
N LYS A 303 -9.37 22.22 5.46
CA LYS A 303 -10.72 22.54 4.97
C LYS A 303 -10.85 22.40 3.45
N GLY A 304 -9.87 22.88 2.68
CA GLY A 304 -9.91 22.77 1.22
C GLY A 304 -9.91 21.31 0.73
N LEU A 305 -9.15 20.44 1.40
CA LEU A 305 -9.12 19.01 1.09
C LEU A 305 -10.45 18.32 1.52
N TRP A 306 -11.02 18.75 2.64
CA TRP A 306 -12.34 18.29 3.06
C TRP A 306 -13.44 18.69 2.06
N ASP A 307 -13.41 19.91 1.54
CA ASP A 307 -14.38 20.37 0.55
C ASP A 307 -14.32 19.52 -0.75
N GLU A 308 -13.11 19.10 -1.17
CA GLU A 308 -12.93 18.16 -2.29
C GLU A 308 -13.53 16.77 -1.98
N ILE A 309 -13.25 16.24 -0.79
CA ILE A 309 -13.80 14.96 -0.33
C ILE A 309 -15.33 15.02 -0.25
N ASN A 310 -15.88 16.08 0.35
CA ASN A 310 -17.31 16.25 0.50
C ASN A 310 -18.03 16.39 -0.85
N TYR A 311 -17.43 17.11 -1.80
CA TYR A 311 -17.94 17.19 -3.16
C TYR A 311 -17.94 15.83 -3.87
N PHE A 312 -16.92 15.03 -3.66
CA PHE A 312 -16.85 13.67 -4.20
C PHE A 312 -17.93 12.75 -3.61
N LEU A 313 -18.19 12.86 -2.31
CA LEU A 313 -19.23 12.07 -1.63
C LEU A 313 -20.66 12.52 -1.98
N ASN A 314 -20.86 13.84 -2.16
CA ASN A 314 -22.16 14.47 -2.31
C ASN A 314 -22.16 15.47 -3.47
N PRO A 315 -21.99 15.02 -4.73
CA PRO A 315 -21.84 15.94 -5.87
C PRO A 315 -23.07 16.80 -6.16
N SER A 316 -24.25 16.34 -5.72
CA SER A 316 -25.52 17.05 -5.91
C SER A 316 -25.80 18.16 -4.88
N THR A 317 -25.21 18.06 -3.68
CA THR A 317 -25.50 18.97 -2.56
C THR A 317 -24.30 19.80 -2.12
N ALA A 318 -23.08 19.32 -2.34
CA ALA A 318 -21.88 20.03 -1.95
C ALA A 318 -21.48 21.11 -2.96
N LYS A 319 -21.00 22.26 -2.47
CA LYS A 319 -20.44 23.30 -3.32
C LYS A 319 -19.20 22.79 -4.03
N LYS A 320 -19.10 23.05 -5.35
CA LYS A 320 -17.92 22.69 -6.13
C LYS A 320 -16.68 23.36 -5.52
N PRO A 321 -15.63 22.62 -5.21
CA PRO A 321 -14.43 23.19 -4.56
C PRO A 321 -13.77 24.20 -5.48
N ILE A 322 -13.37 25.34 -4.91
CA ILE A 322 -12.63 26.38 -5.64
C ILE A 322 -11.19 25.87 -5.80
N ASN A 323 -10.81 25.58 -7.03
CA ASN A 323 -9.50 25.02 -7.36
C ASN A 323 -8.37 25.97 -6.87
N GLN A 324 -7.67 25.61 -5.80
CA GLN A 324 -6.62 26.45 -5.19
C GLN A 324 -5.46 26.77 -6.17
N LYS A 325 -5.28 25.97 -7.23
CA LYS A 325 -4.34 26.30 -8.32
C LYS A 325 -4.71 27.58 -9.04
N ASN A 326 -6.01 27.90 -9.17
CA ASN A 326 -6.47 29.14 -9.78
C ASN A 326 -6.30 30.36 -8.85
N ILE A 327 -6.40 30.17 -7.54
CA ILE A 327 -6.20 31.27 -6.57
C ILE A 327 -4.73 31.69 -6.53
N LYS A 328 -3.77 30.74 -6.55
CA LYS A 328 -2.33 31.09 -6.64
C LYS A 328 -1.98 31.85 -7.91
N ASN A 329 -2.61 31.52 -9.04
CA ASN A 329 -2.44 32.22 -10.30
C ASN A 329 -3.11 33.62 -10.32
N ILE A 330 -4.24 33.79 -9.64
CA ILE A 330 -4.93 35.07 -9.50
C ILE A 330 -4.16 35.98 -8.54
N VAL A 331 -3.65 35.45 -7.41
CA VAL A 331 -2.87 36.22 -6.44
C VAL A 331 -1.48 36.60 -7.01
N SER A 332 -0.84 35.73 -7.81
CA SER A 332 0.40 36.03 -8.48
C SER A 332 0.22 37.07 -9.60
N LYS A 333 -0.90 37.02 -10.36
CA LYS A 333 -1.26 38.05 -11.35
C LYS A 333 -1.57 39.40 -10.69
N LYS A 334 -2.28 39.44 -9.53
CA LYS A 334 -2.51 40.70 -8.78
C LYS A 334 -1.22 41.30 -8.18
N ARG A 335 -0.28 40.45 -7.72
CA ARG A 335 1.03 40.93 -7.21
C ARG A 335 1.94 41.48 -8.34
N ASN A 336 1.85 40.98 -9.55
CA ASN A 336 2.62 41.47 -10.70
C ASN A 336 1.99 42.73 -11.28
N SER A 337 0.65 42.92 -11.23
CA SER A 337 0.00 44.15 -11.66
C SER A 337 0.20 45.31 -10.68
N SER A 338 0.36 45.04 -9.37
CA SER A 338 0.69 46.08 -8.37
C SER A 338 2.18 46.52 -8.38
N LYS A 339 3.09 45.68 -8.95
CA LYS A 339 4.50 46.07 -9.14
C LYS A 339 4.74 46.90 -10.40
N SER A 340 3.91 46.73 -11.46
CA SER A 340 4.03 47.55 -12.69
C SER A 340 3.52 49.00 -12.51
N ASN A 341 2.56 49.25 -11.59
CA ASN A 341 2.04 50.59 -11.32
C ASN A 341 2.94 51.45 -10.40
N ASN A 342 3.94 50.82 -9.73
CA ASN A 342 4.91 51.59 -8.93
C ASN A 342 6.22 51.93 -9.65
N LEU A 343 6.44 51.38 -10.84
CA LEU A 343 7.61 51.75 -11.68
C LEU A 343 7.33 52.91 -12.63
N SER A 344 6.06 53.25 -12.90
CA SER A 344 5.69 54.36 -13.77
C SER A 344 5.62 55.73 -13.06
N LYS A 345 5.64 55.77 -11.69
CA LYS A 345 5.66 57.01 -10.92
C LYS A 345 7.04 57.50 -10.46
N LYS A 346 8.13 56.83 -10.86
CA LYS A 346 9.52 57.20 -10.49
C LYS A 346 10.37 57.72 -11.66
N LYS A 347 9.78 57.94 -12.86
CA LYS A 347 10.49 58.40 -14.06
C LYS A 347 10.18 59.82 -14.50
N SER A 348 9.58 60.67 -13.66
CA SER A 348 9.33 62.09 -13.99
C SER A 348 9.82 63.08 -12.91
N ARG A 349 11.07 62.98 -12.53
CA ARG A 349 11.80 64.07 -11.86
C ARG A 349 13.28 63.72 -11.90
N ASN A 350 13.97 64.30 -12.85
CA ASN A 350 15.33 64.88 -12.82
C ASN A 350 15.93 64.89 -14.23
N THR A 351 15.63 66.01 -14.92
CA THR A 351 16.46 66.50 -15.93
C THR A 351 17.08 67.75 -15.33
N SER A 352 18.38 67.78 -15.13
CA SER A 352 19.27 68.90 -15.43
C SER A 352 20.64 68.68 -14.77
N THR A 353 21.61 69.07 -15.57
CA THR A 353 23.02 69.46 -15.31
C THR A 353 24.07 68.35 -15.36
N SER A 354 24.67 68.27 -16.51
CA SER A 354 26.00 68.70 -16.95
C SER A 354 27.22 67.97 -16.41
N SER A 355 28.00 67.55 -17.37
CA SER A 355 29.44 67.72 -17.65
C SER A 355 30.35 66.52 -17.37
N LYS A 356 30.89 66.11 -18.51
CA LYS A 356 32.29 65.81 -18.85
C LYS A 356 33.21 65.10 -17.89
N ARG A 357 33.73 64.01 -18.34
CA ARG A 357 35.15 63.68 -18.61
C ARG A 357 35.32 62.12 -18.46
N GLU A 358 35.73 61.61 -19.59
CA GLU A 358 36.99 61.03 -20.04
C GLU A 358 37.48 59.80 -19.27
N ASP A 359 37.50 58.73 -20.04
CA ASP A 359 38.60 57.82 -20.40
C ASP A 359 39.32 57.02 -19.34
N VAL A 360 39.57 55.80 -19.79
CA VAL A 360 40.80 55.03 -19.75
C VAL A 360 40.66 53.62 -19.25
N LYS A 361 40.72 52.74 -20.24
CA LYS A 361 41.45 51.45 -20.30
C LYS A 361 41.74 50.65 -18.99
N ASN A 362 41.43 49.36 -18.97
CA ASN A 362 42.37 48.23 -19.15
C ASN A 362 41.62 46.89 -18.86
N LYS A 363 41.59 46.08 -19.78
CA LYS A 363 42.27 44.82 -20.16
C LYS A 363 42.80 43.96 -19.02
N SER A 364 42.27 42.74 -19.09
CA SER A 364 42.99 41.45 -18.99
C SER A 364 43.37 40.87 -17.63
N ARG A 365 43.01 39.68 -17.49
CA ARG A 365 43.77 38.43 -17.13
C ARG A 365 42.88 37.46 -16.38
N ASN A 366 42.43 36.44 -17.07
CA ASN A 366 43.05 35.15 -17.29
C ASN A 366 43.33 34.33 -16.03
N SER A 367 42.49 33.29 -15.89
CA SER A 367 42.89 31.89 -15.90
C SER A 367 43.71 31.34 -14.72
N ARG A 368 43.34 30.15 -14.43
CA ARG A 368 44.08 29.10 -13.70
C ARG A 368 43.92 29.04 -12.19
N ARG A 369 43.08 28.09 -11.78
CA ARG A 369 43.55 26.98 -10.89
C ARG A 369 42.50 25.91 -10.74
N SER A 370 42.57 24.96 -11.63
CA SER A 370 42.14 23.57 -11.40
C SER A 370 43.30 22.81 -10.73
N LYS A 371 42.92 21.75 -10.03
CA LYS A 371 43.79 20.68 -9.56
C LYS A 371 44.51 20.89 -8.20
N LYS A 372 43.89 20.36 -7.15
CA LYS A 372 44.57 19.52 -6.15
C LYS A 372 43.53 19.15 -5.04
N ALA A 373 43.08 17.92 -5.04
CA ALA A 373 42.77 17.10 -3.85
C ALA A 373 42.19 15.74 -4.29
N SER A 374 43.05 14.90 -4.83
CA SER A 374 42.81 13.47 -4.87
C SER A 374 44.08 12.80 -4.41
N SER A 375 44.20 12.54 -3.13
CA SER A 375 45.12 11.54 -2.57
C SER A 375 45.11 11.67 -1.04
N PHE A 376 44.15 10.99 -0.40
CA PHE A 376 44.32 10.52 0.99
C PHE A 376 43.10 9.62 1.28
N ASN A 377 43.22 8.33 0.97
CA ASN A 377 42.54 7.24 1.66
C ASN A 377 42.84 5.89 0.96
N LYS A 378 44.12 5.51 1.04
CA LYS A 378 44.54 4.15 0.75
C LYS A 378 45.55 3.76 1.83
N THR A 379 45.11 3.46 3.04
CA THR A 379 45.87 2.73 4.05
C THR A 379 45.02 2.55 5.31
N ARG A 380 44.06 1.63 5.24
CA ARG A 380 43.40 0.99 6.41
C ARG A 380 42.54 -0.19 5.99
N ARG A 381 43.13 -1.13 5.23
CA ARG A 381 42.52 -2.45 4.95
C ARG A 381 43.60 -3.53 4.85
N SER A 382 44.35 -3.77 5.92
CA SER A 382 45.26 -4.94 5.99
C SER A 382 45.62 -5.37 7.43
N ALA A 383 44.73 -5.19 8.40
CA ALA A 383 45.02 -5.62 9.77
C ALA A 383 43.92 -6.47 10.44
N ASN A 384 42.96 -7.06 9.68
CA ASN A 384 41.96 -7.94 10.29
C ASN A 384 41.74 -9.27 9.53
N ARG A 385 42.81 -9.83 8.97
CA ARG A 385 42.78 -11.15 8.30
C ARG A 385 43.75 -12.19 8.89
N ARG A 386 44.14 -12.07 10.17
CA ARG A 386 45.04 -13.02 10.85
C ARG A 386 44.61 -13.29 12.31
N LYS A 387 43.29 -13.58 12.56
CA LYS A 387 42.87 -14.11 13.87
C LYS A 387 41.60 -14.98 13.76
N LEU A 388 41.51 -15.83 12.74
CA LEU A 388 40.42 -16.81 12.61
C LEU A 388 40.87 -18.13 11.95
N SER A 389 42.12 -18.58 12.24
CA SER A 389 42.59 -19.90 11.79
C SER A 389 43.31 -20.71 12.90
N ALA A 390 42.92 -20.53 14.16
CA ALA A 390 43.49 -21.29 15.26
C ALA A 390 42.41 -21.64 16.31
N LYS A 391 41.29 -22.25 15.89
CA LYS A 391 40.36 -22.93 16.81
C LYS A 391 39.47 -23.92 16.06
N SER A 392 40.07 -24.87 15.35
CA SER A 392 39.36 -26.05 14.84
C SER A 392 40.36 -27.23 14.70
N LYS A 393 41.04 -27.60 15.78
CA LYS A 393 41.74 -28.87 15.91
C LYS A 393 41.81 -29.22 17.40
N SER A 394 40.70 -29.70 17.95
CA SER A 394 40.68 -30.52 19.18
C SER A 394 39.21 -30.80 19.53
N LYS A 395 38.66 -31.86 18.95
CA LYS A 395 37.58 -32.69 19.49
C LYS A 395 37.17 -33.71 18.43
N THR A 396 38.08 -34.61 18.15
CA THR A 396 37.78 -35.91 17.58
C THR A 396 38.67 -36.85 18.32
N LEU A 397 38.12 -37.51 19.32
CA LEU A 397 38.59 -38.77 19.93
C LEU A 397 37.84 -38.99 21.26
N SER A 398 37.12 -40.05 21.27
CA SER A 398 36.41 -40.76 22.35
C SER A 398 34.89 -40.71 22.09
N LEU A 399 34.32 -41.79 21.64
CA LEU A 399 33.82 -42.97 22.33
C LEU A 399 33.23 -43.95 21.33
N ASN A 400 34.03 -44.93 21.03
CA ASN A 400 33.53 -46.25 20.69
C ASN A 400 33.49 -47.04 22.04
N ASN A 401 32.34 -47.65 22.35
CA ASN A 401 32.18 -48.93 23.06
C ASN A 401 30.82 -48.93 23.75
N GLY A 402 30.10 -49.98 23.52
CA GLY A 402 28.88 -50.31 24.26
C GLY A 402 27.88 -51.04 23.40
N ARG A 403 28.32 -52.21 22.86
CA ARG A 403 27.38 -53.28 22.42
C ARG A 403 26.83 -53.99 23.66
N GLU A 404 25.59 -54.42 23.52
CA GLU A 404 25.06 -55.74 23.81
C GLU A 404 23.78 -55.78 24.68
N LYS A 405 22.78 -56.40 24.05
CA LYS A 405 21.81 -57.38 24.59
C LYS A 405 20.69 -56.87 25.52
N ASN A 406 19.46 -57.02 25.07
CA ASN A 406 18.60 -58.12 25.44
C ASN A 406 17.31 -58.15 24.64
N ASN A 407 17.12 -59.30 23.98
CA ASN A 407 15.82 -59.91 23.59
C ASN A 407 14.99 -60.25 24.82
N THR A 408 13.69 -60.23 24.72
CA THR A 408 12.69 -61.29 25.06
C THR A 408 11.32 -60.62 25.08
N GLN A 409 10.45 -60.97 24.12
CA GLN A 409 9.32 -61.90 24.19
C GLN A 409 8.22 -61.53 25.22
N TYR A 410 7.00 -61.33 24.72
CA TYR A 410 5.78 -62.16 24.91
C TYR A 410 4.57 -61.34 24.47
N ASN A 411 3.89 -61.78 23.41
CA ASN A 411 2.68 -62.59 23.34
C ASN A 411 1.37 -61.91 23.80
N GLN A 412 0.50 -61.74 22.78
CA GLN A 412 -0.85 -62.34 22.59
C GLN A 412 -1.99 -61.89 23.52
N HIS A 413 -2.90 -61.27 22.85
CA HIS A 413 -4.35 -61.61 22.71
C HIS A 413 -5.30 -61.30 23.91
N PRO A 414 -6.59 -61.17 23.65
CA PRO A 414 -7.40 -61.21 22.42
C PRO A 414 -7.89 -59.84 21.95
#